data_13152607d4823b59cb4d83debb409f11
#
_entry.id   13152607d4823b59cb4d83debb409f11
#
_cell.length_a   1.000
_cell.length_b   1.000
_cell.length_c   1.000
_cell.angle_alpha   90.00
_cell.angle_beta   90.00
_cell.angle_gamma   90.00
#
_symmetry.space_group_name_H-M   'P 1'
#
loop_
_entity.id
_entity.type
_entity.pdbx_description
1 polymer ?
#
loop_
_entity_poly.entity_id
_entity_poly.type
_entity_poly.pdbx_seq_one_letter_code
_entity_poly.pdbx_strand_id
1 'polypeptide(L)'
;IRINLPRFTLVGATTRAGQLTGPLRDRFGILLKLEPYSPRELGRIILRSAGILGVPITEEGALELARCARGTPRIANRMLKRVRDFATVQGDGTIDEETAIAARKWMDIDELGLDELDRSVLRAIIEMYGGGPVGLETLHRDAGRSPGRGERHPGGHLRAVPDADGYADPHAPWPLRDPPGL
;
A
#
# COMPACT_ATOMS: atom_id res chain seq x y z
N ILE A 1 12.21 20.93 -34.89
CA ILE A 1 12.87 19.83 -35.63
C ILE A 1 11.85 18.69 -35.75
N ARG A 2 11.52 18.27 -36.96
CA ARG A 2 10.68 17.09 -37.21
C ARG A 2 11.60 15.89 -37.33
N ILE A 3 11.33 14.88 -36.53
CA ILE A 3 12.03 13.60 -36.60
C ILE A 3 11.06 12.55 -37.16
N ASN A 4 11.44 11.89 -38.23
CA ASN A 4 10.68 10.77 -38.80
C ASN A 4 10.98 9.51 -38.02
N LEU A 5 9.96 8.98 -37.35
CA LEU A 5 10.05 7.71 -36.62
C LEU A 5 9.44 6.58 -37.46
N PRO A 6 10.02 5.37 -37.43
CA PRO A 6 9.38 4.20 -37.99
C PRO A 6 8.07 3.91 -37.24
N ARG A 7 7.23 3.03 -37.76
CA ARG A 7 6.01 2.61 -37.06
C ARG A 7 6.40 1.98 -35.70
N PHE A 8 5.76 2.43 -34.64
CA PHE A 8 6.02 1.94 -33.28
C PHE A 8 4.73 1.86 -32.49
N THR A 9 4.73 1.05 -31.42
CA THR A 9 3.69 1.00 -30.42
C THR A 9 4.15 1.77 -29.19
N LEU A 10 3.35 2.75 -28.76
CA LEU A 10 3.62 3.50 -27.55
C LEU A 10 2.86 2.89 -26.38
N VAL A 11 3.59 2.52 -25.33
CA VAL A 11 3.02 2.06 -24.07
C VAL A 11 3.44 3.04 -22.98
N GLY A 12 2.46 3.57 -22.24
CA GLY A 12 2.70 4.46 -21.10
C GLY A 12 2.12 3.84 -19.82
N ALA A 13 2.74 4.13 -18.68
CA ALA A 13 2.21 3.77 -17.37
C ALA A 13 2.36 4.96 -16.41
N THR A 14 1.34 5.20 -15.61
CA THR A 14 1.35 6.27 -14.61
C THR A 14 0.50 5.87 -13.40
N THR A 15 0.88 6.34 -12.22
CA THR A 15 0.04 6.27 -11.02
C THR A 15 -0.88 7.49 -10.88
N ARG A 16 -0.75 8.49 -11.77
CA ARG A 16 -1.46 9.77 -11.71
C ARG A 16 -2.26 10.01 -12.99
N ALA A 17 -3.15 9.08 -13.33
CA ALA A 17 -3.97 9.16 -14.54
C ALA A 17 -4.79 10.45 -14.61
N GLY A 18 -5.28 10.96 -13.47
CA GLY A 18 -6.03 12.22 -13.39
C GLY A 18 -5.23 13.47 -13.73
N GLN A 19 -3.88 13.42 -13.73
CA GLN A 19 -3.02 14.53 -14.15
C GLN A 19 -2.71 14.53 -15.65
N LEU A 20 -3.09 13.49 -16.37
CA LEU A 20 -2.96 13.46 -17.82
C LEU A 20 -3.99 14.40 -18.46
N THR A 21 -3.52 15.24 -19.35
CA THR A 21 -4.45 16.10 -20.13
C THR A 21 -5.38 15.24 -20.99
N GLY A 22 -6.62 15.71 -21.18
CA GLY A 22 -7.60 15.03 -22.06
C GLY A 22 -7.01 14.66 -23.42
N PRO A 23 -6.43 15.62 -24.17
CA PRO A 23 -5.84 15.35 -25.49
C PRO A 23 -4.73 14.29 -25.51
N LEU A 24 -3.98 14.15 -24.42
CA LEU A 24 -2.98 13.09 -24.31
C LEU A 24 -3.65 11.73 -24.04
N ARG A 25 -4.61 11.67 -23.14
CA ARG A 25 -5.38 10.47 -22.83
C ARG A 25 -6.10 9.92 -24.07
N ASP A 26 -6.73 10.80 -24.84
CA ASP A 26 -7.51 10.43 -26.04
C ASP A 26 -6.64 9.88 -27.18
N ARG A 27 -5.33 10.12 -27.15
CA ARG A 27 -4.39 9.54 -28.11
C ARG A 27 -3.99 8.10 -27.81
N PHE A 28 -4.25 7.60 -26.59
CA PHE A 28 -4.08 6.20 -26.25
C PHE A 28 -5.39 5.46 -26.57
N GLY A 29 -5.35 4.56 -27.56
CA GLY A 29 -6.53 3.81 -27.97
C GLY A 29 -6.99 2.76 -26.96
N ILE A 30 -6.13 2.35 -26.02
CA ILE A 30 -6.44 1.36 -24.98
C ILE A 30 -5.99 1.91 -23.64
N LEU A 31 -6.92 2.00 -22.70
CA LEU A 31 -6.66 2.37 -21.31
C LEU A 31 -6.92 1.15 -20.43
N LEU A 32 -5.91 0.76 -19.68
CA LEU A 32 -5.97 -0.38 -18.77
C LEU A 32 -5.74 0.10 -17.34
N LYS A 33 -6.57 -0.35 -16.42
CA LYS A 33 -6.37 -0.17 -14.98
C LYS A 33 -5.79 -1.45 -14.40
N LEU A 34 -4.64 -1.33 -13.73
CA LEU A 34 -4.03 -2.44 -13.04
C LEU A 34 -4.56 -2.50 -11.60
N GLU A 35 -5.11 -3.65 -11.24
CA GLU A 35 -5.56 -3.92 -9.88
C GLU A 35 -4.40 -4.41 -9.01
N PRO A 36 -4.46 -4.22 -7.67
CA PRO A 36 -3.52 -4.83 -6.75
C PRO A 36 -3.51 -6.35 -6.89
N TYR A 37 -2.35 -6.96 -6.74
CA TYR A 37 -2.22 -8.41 -6.76
C TYR A 37 -2.85 -9.04 -5.52
N SER A 38 -3.49 -10.20 -5.71
CA SER A 38 -3.95 -11.03 -4.60
C SER A 38 -2.77 -11.63 -3.81
N PRO A 39 -2.96 -12.03 -2.55
CA PRO A 39 -1.91 -12.71 -1.78
C PRO A 39 -1.37 -13.97 -2.46
N ARG A 40 -2.22 -14.73 -3.16
CA ARG A 40 -1.79 -15.93 -3.92
C ARG A 40 -0.87 -15.58 -5.08
N GLU A 41 -1.18 -14.54 -5.82
CA GLU A 41 -0.34 -14.07 -6.94
C GLU A 41 1.00 -13.52 -6.43
N LEU A 42 0.97 -12.75 -5.34
CA LEU A 42 2.20 -12.26 -4.70
C LEU A 42 3.04 -13.40 -4.14
N GLY A 43 2.44 -14.43 -3.54
CA GLY A 43 3.14 -15.63 -3.09
C GLY A 43 3.91 -16.30 -4.24
N ARG A 44 3.29 -16.45 -5.41
CA ARG A 44 3.97 -16.98 -6.62
C ARG A 44 5.13 -16.09 -7.08
N ILE A 45 4.98 -14.77 -7.00
CA ILE A 45 6.05 -13.82 -7.32
C ILE A 45 7.20 -13.95 -6.31
N ILE A 46 6.89 -14.10 -5.02
CA ILE A 46 7.89 -14.28 -3.95
C ILE A 46 8.66 -15.59 -4.16
N LEU A 47 7.96 -16.71 -4.39
CA LEU A 47 8.60 -18.00 -4.66
C LEU A 47 9.55 -17.94 -5.86
N ARG A 48 9.12 -17.32 -6.96
CA ARG A 48 9.98 -17.11 -8.13
C ARG A 48 11.20 -16.26 -7.78
N SER A 49 10.99 -15.17 -7.07
CA SER A 49 12.07 -14.24 -6.68
C SER A 49 13.05 -14.90 -5.71
N ALA A 50 12.57 -15.71 -4.77
CA ALA A 50 13.38 -16.49 -3.86
C ALA A 50 14.27 -17.49 -4.61
N GLY A 51 13.72 -18.20 -5.62
CA GLY A 51 14.50 -19.07 -6.47
C GLY A 51 15.62 -18.35 -7.23
N ILE A 52 15.37 -17.14 -7.74
CA ILE A 52 16.39 -16.31 -8.40
C ILE A 52 17.47 -15.86 -7.42
N LEU A 53 17.08 -15.56 -6.17
CA LEU A 53 17.99 -15.12 -5.12
C LEU A 53 18.70 -16.27 -4.40
N GLY A 54 18.35 -17.52 -4.70
CA GLY A 54 18.90 -18.71 -4.02
C GLY A 54 18.47 -18.81 -2.54
N VAL A 55 17.30 -18.32 -2.19
CA VAL A 55 16.77 -18.30 -0.82
C VAL A 55 15.80 -19.45 -0.64
N PRO A 56 16.04 -20.40 0.29
CA PRO A 56 15.07 -21.43 0.63
C PRO A 56 13.83 -20.79 1.28
N ILE A 57 12.65 -21.08 0.74
CA ILE A 57 11.39 -20.58 1.28
C ILE A 57 10.28 -21.61 1.05
N THR A 58 9.40 -21.77 2.05
CA THR A 58 8.20 -22.60 1.91
C THR A 58 7.05 -21.83 1.27
N GLU A 59 6.01 -22.55 0.81
CA GLU A 59 4.80 -21.90 0.27
C GLU A 59 4.06 -21.09 1.34
N GLU A 60 4.04 -21.60 2.58
CA GLU A 60 3.42 -20.93 3.73
C GLU A 60 4.18 -19.65 4.08
N GLY A 61 5.51 -19.70 4.15
CA GLY A 61 6.34 -18.52 4.37
C GLY A 61 6.17 -17.47 3.27
N ALA A 62 6.10 -17.89 2.02
CA ALA A 62 5.83 -17.00 0.90
C ALA A 62 4.43 -16.36 0.97
N LEU A 63 3.41 -17.12 1.40
CA LEU A 63 2.05 -16.62 1.56
C LEU A 63 1.95 -15.61 2.71
N GLU A 64 2.63 -15.86 3.84
CA GLU A 64 2.68 -14.92 4.97
C GLU A 64 3.29 -13.57 4.54
N LEU A 65 4.41 -13.59 3.81
CA LEU A 65 5.01 -12.37 3.27
C LEU A 65 4.08 -11.66 2.26
N ALA A 66 3.36 -12.44 1.47
CA ALA A 66 2.44 -11.92 0.47
C ALA A 66 1.25 -11.17 1.09
N ARG A 67 0.71 -11.66 2.21
CA ARG A 67 -0.37 -10.99 2.96
C ARG A 67 0.04 -9.60 3.41
N CYS A 68 1.26 -9.46 3.90
CA CYS A 68 1.79 -8.19 4.38
C CYS A 68 2.25 -7.23 3.27
N ALA A 69 2.29 -7.68 2.01
CA ALA A 69 2.78 -6.87 0.89
C ALA A 69 1.74 -5.94 0.24
N ARG A 70 0.51 -5.90 0.77
CA ARG A 70 -0.55 -4.96 0.37
C ARG A 70 -0.76 -4.87 -1.15
N GLY A 71 -0.83 -6.02 -1.83
CA GLY A 71 -1.07 -6.08 -3.27
C GLY A 71 0.09 -5.62 -4.16
N THR A 72 1.27 -5.31 -3.60
CA THR A 72 2.35 -4.65 -4.34
C THR A 72 3.59 -5.53 -4.48
N PRO A 73 3.99 -5.99 -5.69
CA PRO A 73 5.17 -6.82 -5.92
C PRO A 73 6.49 -6.17 -5.44
N ARG A 74 6.60 -4.86 -5.53
CA ARG A 74 7.79 -4.13 -5.03
C ARG A 74 7.95 -4.29 -3.52
N ILE A 75 6.84 -4.19 -2.76
CA ILE A 75 6.84 -4.38 -1.31
C ILE A 75 7.16 -5.83 -1.00
N ALA A 76 6.53 -6.79 -1.67
CA ALA A 76 6.78 -8.22 -1.52
C ALA A 76 8.27 -8.58 -1.69
N ASN A 77 8.89 -8.12 -2.76
CA ASN A 77 10.31 -8.35 -3.02
C ASN A 77 11.23 -7.65 -2.01
N ARG A 78 10.85 -6.48 -1.52
CA ARG A 78 11.59 -5.78 -0.45
C ARG A 78 11.51 -6.54 0.86
N MET A 79 10.35 -7.07 1.20
CA MET A 79 10.15 -7.90 2.38
C MET A 79 10.95 -9.19 2.29
N LEU A 80 10.89 -9.90 1.16
CA LEU A 80 11.65 -11.12 0.93
C LEU A 80 13.16 -10.92 1.22
N LYS A 81 13.75 -9.82 0.74
CA LYS A 81 15.16 -9.52 0.99
C LYS A 81 15.46 -9.32 2.48
N ARG A 82 14.61 -8.58 3.20
CA ARG A 82 14.80 -8.33 4.63
C ARG A 82 14.60 -9.59 5.46
N VAL A 83 13.60 -10.39 5.11
CA VAL A 83 13.34 -11.65 5.82
C VAL A 83 14.44 -12.68 5.53
N ARG A 84 15.01 -12.72 4.34
CA ARG A 84 16.20 -13.50 4.04
C ARG A 84 17.36 -13.13 4.99
N ASP A 85 17.64 -11.84 5.13
CA ASP A 85 18.72 -11.37 5.99
C ASP A 85 18.45 -11.74 7.46
N PHE A 86 17.20 -11.62 7.92
CA PHE A 86 16.77 -12.08 9.24
C PHE A 86 16.95 -13.60 9.41
N ALA A 87 16.46 -14.40 8.47
CA ALA A 87 16.56 -15.86 8.50
C ALA A 87 18.03 -16.33 8.53
N THR A 88 18.91 -15.65 7.80
CA THR A 88 20.36 -15.97 7.78
C THR A 88 21.02 -15.67 9.13
N VAL A 89 20.58 -14.64 9.86
CA VAL A 89 21.19 -14.23 11.14
C VAL A 89 20.57 -14.97 12.32
N GLN A 90 19.29 -15.24 12.32
CA GLN A 90 18.54 -15.79 13.45
C GLN A 90 18.22 -17.28 13.32
N GLY A 91 18.38 -17.86 12.14
CA GLY A 91 18.03 -19.24 11.82
C GLY A 91 19.02 -19.93 10.90
N ASP A 92 18.53 -20.91 10.16
CA ASP A 92 19.31 -21.70 9.18
C ASP A 92 19.31 -21.09 7.76
N GLY A 93 18.69 -19.93 7.59
CA GLY A 93 18.54 -19.27 6.30
C GLY A 93 17.27 -19.67 5.53
N THR A 94 16.46 -20.60 6.06
CA THR A 94 15.19 -21.01 5.47
C THR A 94 14.05 -20.09 5.94
N ILE A 95 13.19 -19.69 5.02
CA ILE A 95 12.01 -18.88 5.32
C ILE A 95 10.78 -19.80 5.32
N ASP A 96 10.43 -20.30 6.48
CA ASP A 96 9.15 -20.93 6.74
C ASP A 96 8.13 -19.93 7.30
N GLU A 97 6.93 -20.39 7.65
CA GLU A 97 5.87 -19.53 8.19
C GLU A 97 6.29 -18.89 9.52
N GLU A 98 6.92 -19.66 10.41
CA GLU A 98 7.35 -19.18 11.74
C GLU A 98 8.43 -18.11 11.60
N THR A 99 9.42 -18.33 10.76
CA THR A 99 10.48 -17.38 10.45
C THR A 99 9.91 -16.11 9.81
N ALA A 100 8.95 -16.24 8.89
CA ALA A 100 8.28 -15.10 8.26
C ALA A 100 7.52 -14.25 9.29
N ILE A 101 6.77 -14.90 10.21
CA ILE A 101 6.06 -14.22 11.30
C ILE A 101 7.04 -13.54 12.28
N ALA A 102 8.13 -14.23 12.67
CA ALA A 102 9.13 -13.68 13.57
C ALA A 102 9.82 -12.45 12.94
N ALA A 103 10.22 -12.53 11.68
CA ALA A 103 10.81 -11.43 10.95
C ALA A 103 9.84 -10.24 10.80
N ARG A 104 8.57 -10.50 10.54
CA ARG A 104 7.52 -9.47 10.47
C ARG A 104 7.41 -8.71 11.79
N LYS A 105 7.34 -9.44 12.92
CA LYS A 105 7.31 -8.85 14.27
C LYS A 105 8.58 -8.04 14.57
N TRP A 106 9.74 -8.55 14.19
CA TRP A 106 11.00 -7.84 14.34
C TRP A 106 11.05 -6.53 13.54
N MET A 107 10.39 -6.49 12.38
CA MET A 107 10.26 -5.28 11.56
C MET A 107 9.14 -4.34 12.02
N ASP A 108 8.44 -4.67 13.11
CA ASP A 108 7.27 -3.93 13.62
C ASP A 108 6.16 -3.76 12.56
N ILE A 109 5.92 -4.80 11.78
CA ILE A 109 4.87 -4.87 10.77
C ILE A 109 3.75 -5.78 11.30
N ASP A 110 2.50 -5.31 11.27
CA ASP A 110 1.36 -6.10 11.71
C ASP A 110 0.87 -7.10 10.64
N GLU A 111 -0.19 -7.85 10.95
CA GLU A 111 -0.76 -8.88 10.06
C GLU A 111 -1.36 -8.30 8.77
N LEU A 112 -1.71 -7.03 8.78
CA LEU A 112 -2.21 -6.30 7.61
C LEU A 112 -1.09 -5.66 6.78
N GLY A 113 0.16 -5.79 7.22
CA GLY A 113 1.31 -5.19 6.58
C GLY A 113 1.50 -3.71 6.91
N LEU A 114 0.90 -3.22 7.99
CA LEU A 114 1.01 -1.83 8.43
C LEU A 114 2.23 -1.67 9.34
N ASP A 115 3.01 -0.65 9.10
CA ASP A 115 4.09 -0.21 9.99
C ASP A 115 3.59 0.80 11.04
N GLU A 116 4.48 1.27 11.93
CA GLU A 116 4.11 2.23 12.99
C GLU A 116 3.56 3.54 12.42
N LEU A 117 4.11 4.00 11.29
CA LEU A 117 3.62 5.21 10.65
C LEU A 117 2.18 5.02 10.11
N ASP A 118 1.94 3.91 9.43
CA ASP A 118 0.60 3.56 8.92
C ASP A 118 -0.40 3.52 10.09
N ARG A 119 -0.03 2.84 11.20
CA ARG A 119 -0.89 2.75 12.39
C ARG A 119 -1.12 4.11 13.05
N SER A 120 -0.10 4.97 13.12
CA SER A 120 -0.23 6.32 13.68
C SER A 120 -1.17 7.20 12.85
N VAL A 121 -1.09 7.09 11.54
CA VAL A 121 -2.00 7.78 10.61
C VAL A 121 -3.44 7.32 10.82
N LEU A 122 -3.66 6.00 10.90
CA LEU A 122 -5.00 5.45 11.15
C LEU A 122 -5.55 5.87 12.51
N ARG A 123 -4.74 5.83 13.56
CA ARG A 123 -5.14 6.33 14.89
C ARG A 123 -5.52 7.81 14.84
N ALA A 124 -4.73 8.64 14.17
CA ALA A 124 -5.05 10.06 14.02
C ALA A 124 -6.40 10.26 13.33
N ILE A 125 -6.69 9.51 12.25
CA ILE A 125 -7.98 9.58 11.57
C ILE A 125 -9.13 9.18 12.51
N ILE A 126 -8.97 8.11 13.27
CA ILE A 126 -10.02 7.58 14.16
C ILE A 126 -10.22 8.50 15.37
N GLU A 127 -9.13 8.82 16.09
CA GLU A 127 -9.20 9.49 17.39
C GLU A 127 -9.38 11.01 17.29
N MET A 128 -8.72 11.65 16.31
CA MET A 128 -8.77 13.11 16.16
C MET A 128 -9.88 13.57 15.22
N TYR A 129 -10.24 12.74 14.22
CA TYR A 129 -11.20 13.12 13.17
C TYR A 129 -12.46 12.24 13.16
N GLY A 130 -12.62 11.34 14.13
CA GLY A 130 -13.82 10.51 14.28
C GLY A 130 -14.08 9.59 13.10
N GLY A 131 -13.02 9.17 12.37
CA GLY A 131 -13.13 8.35 11.16
C GLY A 131 -13.62 9.12 9.93
N GLY A 132 -13.73 10.45 10.01
CA GLY A 132 -14.20 11.31 8.92
C GLY A 132 -13.12 11.63 7.87
N PRO A 133 -13.49 12.22 6.74
CA PRO A 133 -12.53 12.63 5.72
C PRO A 133 -11.63 13.74 6.27
N VAL A 134 -10.32 13.60 6.06
CA VAL A 134 -9.29 14.55 6.48
C VAL A 134 -8.34 14.86 5.32
N GLY A 135 -7.96 16.13 5.16
CA GLY A 135 -7.02 16.54 4.13
C GLY A 135 -5.62 15.98 4.39
N LEU A 136 -4.93 15.58 3.32
CA LEU A 136 -3.60 14.96 3.41
C LEU A 136 -2.58 15.83 4.16
N GLU A 137 -2.60 17.15 3.95
CA GLU A 137 -1.68 18.09 4.64
C GLU A 137 -1.96 18.16 6.13
N THR A 138 -3.24 18.13 6.53
CA THR A 138 -3.66 18.12 7.93
C THR A 138 -3.21 16.83 8.60
N LEU A 139 -3.45 15.70 7.93
CA LEU A 139 -3.05 14.39 8.40
C LEU A 139 -1.53 14.26 8.55
N HIS A 140 -0.76 14.77 7.58
CA HIS A 140 0.70 14.77 7.64
C HIS A 140 1.24 15.58 8.82
N ARG A 141 0.59 16.69 9.17
CA ARG A 141 0.95 17.52 10.35
C ARG A 141 0.69 16.79 11.66
N ASP A 142 -0.37 16.01 11.74
CA ASP A 142 -0.88 15.43 12.97
C ASP A 142 -0.50 13.95 13.16
N ALA A 143 -0.06 13.26 12.12
CA ALA A 143 0.37 11.86 12.17
C ALA A 143 1.60 11.58 13.07
N GLY A 144 2.26 12.59 13.59
CA GLY A 144 3.35 12.45 14.56
C GLY A 144 3.00 12.94 15.97
N ARG A 145 1.78 13.44 16.16
CA ARG A 145 1.32 13.92 17.47
C ARG A 145 0.53 12.83 18.16
N SER A 146 1.01 12.37 19.30
CA SER A 146 0.17 11.62 20.23
C SER A 146 -1.04 12.48 20.59
N PRO A 147 -2.27 11.94 20.66
CA PRO A 147 -3.42 12.69 21.12
C PRO A 147 -3.18 13.12 22.56
N GLY A 148 -2.67 14.35 22.72
CA GLY A 148 -2.57 15.01 24.02
C GLY A 148 -3.98 15.20 24.56
N ARG A 149 -4.22 14.76 25.78
CA ARG A 149 -5.42 15.08 26.54
C ARG A 149 -5.77 16.56 26.38
N GLY A 150 -6.79 16.88 25.58
CA GLY A 150 -7.54 18.12 25.80
C GLY A 150 -7.47 19.22 24.76
N GLU A 151 -7.44 18.93 23.46
CA GLU A 151 -7.89 19.96 22.50
C GLU A 151 -8.81 19.35 21.46
N ARG A 152 -10.10 19.36 21.76
CA ARG A 152 -11.13 19.26 20.73
C ARG A 152 -11.05 20.54 19.91
N HIS A 153 -10.61 20.47 18.67
CA HIS A 153 -10.77 21.58 17.74
C HIS A 153 -12.27 21.79 17.49
N PRO A 154 -12.85 22.93 17.91
CA PRO A 154 -14.21 23.27 17.55
C PRO A 154 -14.19 23.76 16.10
N GLY A 155 -14.83 23.04 15.19
CA GLY A 155 -15.35 23.60 13.94
C GLY A 155 -14.39 23.71 12.77
N GLY A 156 -13.60 22.70 12.48
CA GLY A 156 -12.94 22.59 11.19
C GLY A 156 -13.96 22.13 10.12
N HIS A 157 -14.38 23.02 9.24
CA HIS A 157 -15.15 22.64 8.06
C HIS A 157 -14.29 21.70 7.21
N LEU A 158 -14.66 20.43 7.21
CA LEU A 158 -14.06 19.38 6.39
C LEU A 158 -14.38 19.70 4.92
N ARG A 159 -13.40 20.18 4.17
CA ARG A 159 -13.49 20.18 2.72
C ARG A 159 -13.27 18.75 2.24
N ALA A 160 -14.25 18.17 1.58
CA ALA A 160 -14.09 16.92 0.86
C ALA A 160 -12.90 17.04 -0.09
N VAL A 161 -11.94 16.14 0.06
CA VAL A 161 -10.84 15.99 -0.91
C VAL A 161 -11.42 15.19 -2.07
N PRO A 162 -11.44 15.73 -3.30
CA PRO A 162 -11.85 14.92 -4.44
C PRO A 162 -10.91 13.73 -4.57
N ASP A 163 -11.48 12.55 -4.77
CA ASP A 163 -10.71 11.40 -5.19
C ASP A 163 -10.02 11.69 -6.53
N ALA A 164 -9.01 10.87 -6.86
CA ALA A 164 -8.16 11.10 -8.03
C ALA A 164 -8.92 11.18 -9.36
N ASP A 165 -10.22 10.85 -9.37
CA ASP A 165 -11.09 10.84 -10.54
C ASP A 165 -12.12 12.00 -10.56
N GLY A 166 -12.07 12.92 -9.57
CA GLY A 166 -12.90 14.12 -9.56
C GLY A 166 -14.37 13.89 -9.21
N TYR A 167 -14.73 12.70 -8.76
CA TYR A 167 -16.08 12.35 -8.31
C TYR A 167 -16.07 12.08 -6.80
N ALA A 168 -16.26 13.11 -6.02
CA ALA A 168 -16.63 12.93 -4.62
C ALA A 168 -18.15 13.09 -4.51
N ASP A 169 -18.84 12.02 -4.18
CA ASP A 169 -20.22 12.10 -3.70
C ASP A 169 -20.17 12.62 -2.25
N PRO A 170 -20.62 13.86 -1.98
CA PRO A 170 -20.59 14.43 -0.64
C PRO A 170 -21.52 13.72 0.35
N HIS A 171 -22.32 12.76 -0.10
CA HIS A 171 -23.30 12.02 0.70
C HIS A 171 -23.02 10.51 0.76
N ALA A 172 -21.95 10.03 0.11
CA ALA A 172 -21.57 8.62 0.21
C ALA A 172 -21.11 8.29 1.63
N PRO A 173 -21.69 7.30 2.31
CA PRO A 173 -21.21 6.87 3.62
C PRO A 173 -19.80 6.27 3.47
N TRP A 174 -18.88 6.74 4.30
CA TRP A 174 -17.51 6.22 4.34
C TRP A 174 -17.50 4.73 4.72
N PRO A 175 -16.78 3.86 3.98
CA PRO A 175 -16.83 2.40 4.17
C PRO A 175 -16.33 1.90 5.54
N LEU A 176 -15.79 2.76 6.38
CA LEU A 176 -15.29 2.39 7.72
C LEU A 176 -16.28 2.72 8.87
N ARG A 177 -17.54 3.07 8.56
CA ARG A 177 -18.49 3.48 9.61
C ARG A 177 -19.13 2.34 10.38
N ASP A 178 -19.10 1.13 9.83
CA ASP A 178 -19.59 -0.07 10.49
C ASP A 178 -18.50 -1.14 10.46
N PRO A 179 -17.73 -1.34 11.56
CA PRO A 179 -16.98 -2.57 11.71
C PRO A 179 -17.98 -3.71 11.73
N PRO A 180 -17.73 -4.83 11.05
CA PRO A 180 -18.58 -6.01 11.15
C PRO A 180 -18.69 -6.37 12.63
N GLY A 181 -19.94 -6.50 13.10
CA GLY A 181 -20.26 -6.69 14.51
C GLY A 181 -19.47 -7.84 15.12
N LEU A 182 -18.98 -7.60 16.31
CA LEU A 182 -18.66 -8.62 17.32
C LEU A 182 -19.96 -9.20 17.85
#